data_10ce6eae2b954a1d4807dadc4c64e1ce
#
_entry.id   10ce6eae2b954a1d4807dadc4c64e1ce
#
_cell.length_a   1.000
_cell.length_b   1.000
_cell.length_c   1.000
_cell.angle_alpha   90.00
_cell.angle_beta   90.00
_cell.angle_gamma   90.00
#
_symmetry.space_group_name_H-M   'P 1'
#
loop_
_entity.id
_entity.type
_entity.pdbx_description
1 polymer ?
#
loop_
_entity_poly.entity_id
_entity_poly.type
_entity_poly.pdbx_seq_one_letter_code
_entity_poly.pdbx_strand_id
1 'polypeptide(L)'
;MSRIDDYRRVAIPGTVDFILKLAEQAKGRRFLHVTGGRLGGGAAETLRAAGPILSELGVDTRWEVTGGDNAYYTTARSLQAALEGAERVLSEEGLARWVDMNGLNAKKLDLEADVTVVHDSQPASLVSARDGGRWVWRCHFDCSSAQAGPWAFFRRFVDQYDAAVFPLPGFEGRLGIPMYVVPPSIDPLSERNGDLTPREVSEILMALGVARDKPLLVQVARFARAHDPLGVVNAYRLVKKHHDVRLVLAGTADGDPERLELLSHLLEVAQEDRDVVVLELPPEAHRQVNALQRAATIVIQKSTREGFGMMVAEAMWKGKPVIGGFAGGITAQLIYEVTGYTVNSVEGCAYRIRTLLNDPELAAKMGQDAREFARWHFLITRNLGDYLALLATLLR
;
A
#
# COMPACT_ATOMS: atom_id res chain seq x y z
N MET A 1 6.46 -10.64 -18.54
CA MET A 1 6.30 -11.10 -17.14
C MET A 1 7.67 -11.41 -16.59
N SER A 2 7.99 -10.87 -15.42
CA SER A 2 9.28 -11.15 -14.76
C SER A 2 9.27 -12.58 -14.20
N ARG A 3 10.31 -13.34 -14.46
CA ARG A 3 10.52 -14.67 -13.89
C ARG A 3 11.17 -14.54 -12.52
N ILE A 4 11.04 -15.57 -11.67
CA ILE A 4 11.63 -15.52 -10.33
C ILE A 4 13.14 -15.26 -10.37
N ASP A 5 13.85 -15.79 -11.37
CA ASP A 5 15.29 -15.60 -11.54
C ASP A 5 15.67 -14.13 -11.86
N ASP A 6 14.78 -13.35 -12.48
CA ASP A 6 15.03 -11.93 -12.76
C ASP A 6 15.24 -11.13 -11.47
N TYR A 7 14.66 -11.59 -10.36
CA TYR A 7 14.78 -10.94 -9.05
C TYR A 7 16.13 -11.16 -8.37
N ARG A 8 16.97 -12.12 -8.82
CA ARG A 8 18.29 -12.37 -8.22
C ARG A 8 19.19 -11.13 -8.22
N ARG A 9 19.05 -10.25 -9.22
CA ARG A 9 19.85 -9.02 -9.33
C ARG A 9 19.43 -7.93 -8.35
N VAL A 10 18.20 -7.97 -7.83
CA VAL A 10 17.62 -6.92 -6.98
C VAL A 10 17.35 -7.40 -5.56
N ALA A 11 17.01 -8.66 -5.37
CA ALA A 11 16.78 -9.26 -4.06
C ALA A 11 18.10 -9.44 -3.29
N ILE A 12 17.98 -9.75 -2.01
CA ILE A 12 19.10 -10.13 -1.17
C ILE A 12 19.64 -11.49 -1.64
N PRO A 13 20.97 -11.68 -1.65
CA PRO A 13 21.56 -12.97 -2.01
C PRO A 13 20.96 -14.12 -1.20
N GLY A 14 20.62 -15.22 -1.88
CA GLY A 14 19.99 -16.40 -1.28
C GLY A 14 18.46 -16.35 -1.16
N THR A 15 17.82 -15.17 -1.28
CA THR A 15 16.36 -15.06 -1.16
C THR A 15 15.62 -15.87 -2.21
N VAL A 16 16.05 -15.80 -3.47
CA VAL A 16 15.41 -16.57 -4.57
C VAL A 16 15.58 -18.08 -4.35
N ASP A 17 16.76 -18.53 -3.91
CA ASP A 17 16.99 -19.95 -3.61
C ASP A 17 16.13 -20.45 -2.45
N PHE A 18 15.93 -19.58 -1.44
CA PHE A 18 15.02 -19.87 -0.33
C PHE A 18 13.56 -19.98 -0.80
N ILE A 19 13.11 -19.06 -1.67
CA ILE A 19 11.77 -19.10 -2.28
C ILE A 19 11.58 -20.41 -3.07
N LEU A 20 12.55 -20.77 -3.93
CA LEU A 20 12.49 -22.02 -4.72
C LEU A 20 12.36 -23.25 -3.81
N LYS A 21 13.13 -23.29 -2.71
CA LYS A 21 13.07 -24.38 -1.74
C LYS A 21 11.71 -24.46 -1.01
N LEU A 22 11.12 -23.32 -0.65
CA LEU A 22 9.78 -23.29 -0.05
C LEU A 22 8.70 -23.69 -1.06
N ALA A 23 8.82 -23.24 -2.30
CA ALA A 23 7.85 -23.54 -3.36
C ALA A 23 7.74 -25.04 -3.64
N GLU A 24 8.81 -25.82 -3.54
CA GLU A 24 8.75 -27.28 -3.68
C GLU A 24 7.80 -27.92 -2.64
N GLN A 25 7.61 -27.33 -1.45
CA GLN A 25 6.67 -27.80 -0.43
C GLN A 25 5.22 -27.46 -0.74
N ALA A 26 5.00 -26.43 -1.56
CA ALA A 26 3.68 -25.95 -1.96
C ALA A 26 3.29 -26.41 -3.39
N LYS A 27 4.16 -27.14 -4.08
CA LYS A 27 3.97 -27.56 -5.47
C LYS A 27 2.72 -28.42 -5.64
N GLY A 28 1.91 -28.07 -6.65
CA GLY A 28 0.64 -28.74 -6.93
C GLY A 28 -0.49 -28.41 -5.93
N ARG A 29 -0.25 -27.56 -4.92
CA ARG A 29 -1.28 -27.11 -4.01
C ARG A 29 -2.10 -25.99 -4.64
N ARG A 30 -3.42 -26.02 -4.36
CA ARG A 30 -4.38 -25.01 -4.82
C ARG A 30 -4.44 -23.87 -3.80
N PHE A 31 -4.06 -22.69 -4.25
CA PHE A 31 -4.01 -21.47 -3.46
C PHE A 31 -5.00 -20.46 -4.02
N LEU A 32 -6.07 -20.19 -3.29
CA LEU A 32 -7.13 -19.27 -3.70
C LEU A 32 -7.03 -17.95 -2.93
N HIS A 33 -7.06 -16.84 -3.67
CA HIS A 33 -7.28 -15.51 -3.11
C HIS A 33 -8.71 -15.03 -3.41
N VAL A 34 -9.39 -14.49 -2.41
CA VAL A 34 -10.72 -13.88 -2.58
C VAL A 34 -10.68 -12.43 -2.14
N THR A 35 -11.02 -11.51 -3.04
CA THR A 35 -11.00 -10.06 -2.79
C THR A 35 -12.37 -9.42 -3.09
N GLY A 36 -12.57 -8.20 -2.59
CA GLY A 36 -13.72 -7.37 -2.93
C GLY A 36 -13.66 -6.70 -4.30
N GLY A 37 -12.51 -6.72 -4.99
CA GLY A 37 -12.31 -6.13 -6.31
C GLY A 37 -10.94 -6.45 -6.89
N ARG A 38 -10.80 -6.34 -8.22
CA ARG A 38 -9.53 -6.55 -8.94
C ARG A 38 -8.75 -5.25 -9.17
N LEU A 39 -9.37 -4.11 -8.99
CA LEU A 39 -8.76 -2.80 -9.23
C LEU A 39 -8.60 -2.03 -7.92
N GLY A 40 -7.50 -1.31 -7.81
CA GLY A 40 -7.18 -0.47 -6.65
C GLY A 40 -6.73 -1.25 -5.41
N GLY A 41 -5.96 -0.58 -4.58
CA GLY A 41 -5.44 -1.09 -3.30
C GLY A 41 -4.21 -1.99 -3.42
N GLY A 42 -3.42 -2.01 -2.36
CA GLY A 42 -2.15 -2.74 -2.30
C GLY A 42 -2.30 -4.26 -2.41
N ALA A 43 -3.46 -4.82 -2.00
CA ALA A 43 -3.76 -6.25 -2.16
C ALA A 43 -3.79 -6.66 -3.63
N ALA A 44 -4.53 -5.93 -4.47
CA ALA A 44 -4.66 -6.23 -5.89
C ALA A 44 -3.32 -6.06 -6.64
N GLU A 45 -2.52 -5.05 -6.29
CA GLU A 45 -1.18 -4.86 -6.87
C GLU A 45 -0.24 -6.01 -6.51
N THR A 46 -0.22 -6.40 -5.24
CA THR A 46 0.59 -7.53 -4.75
C THR A 46 0.19 -8.82 -5.45
N LEU A 47 -1.12 -9.11 -5.57
CA LEU A 47 -1.61 -10.35 -6.20
C LEU A 47 -1.31 -10.39 -7.70
N ARG A 48 -1.41 -9.25 -8.41
CA ARG A 48 -1.01 -9.19 -9.83
C ARG A 48 0.48 -9.49 -10.05
N ALA A 49 1.33 -9.06 -9.12
CA ALA A 49 2.76 -9.33 -9.20
C ALA A 49 3.11 -10.75 -8.72
N ALA A 50 2.54 -11.21 -7.61
CA ALA A 50 2.86 -12.48 -6.98
C ALA A 50 2.25 -13.70 -7.70
N GLY A 51 0.99 -13.59 -8.19
CA GLY A 51 0.26 -14.70 -8.78
C GLY A 51 1.01 -15.39 -9.92
N PRO A 52 1.49 -14.66 -10.94
CA PRO A 52 2.26 -15.26 -12.04
C PRO A 52 3.53 -15.96 -11.58
N ILE A 53 4.21 -15.41 -10.56
CA ILE A 53 5.44 -16.01 -10.03
C ILE A 53 5.10 -17.31 -9.27
N LEU A 54 4.05 -17.30 -8.44
CA LEU A 54 3.60 -18.50 -7.74
C LEU A 54 3.20 -19.60 -8.72
N SER A 55 2.52 -19.24 -9.81
CA SER A 55 2.16 -20.20 -10.87
C SER A 55 3.41 -20.74 -11.58
N GLU A 56 4.42 -19.94 -11.88
CA GLU A 56 5.73 -20.38 -12.40
C GLU A 56 6.41 -21.38 -11.46
N LEU A 57 6.26 -21.16 -10.14
CA LEU A 57 6.82 -22.01 -9.09
C LEU A 57 6.02 -23.31 -8.87
N GLY A 58 4.96 -23.54 -9.65
CA GLY A 58 4.15 -24.76 -9.59
C GLY A 58 3.06 -24.74 -8.50
N VAL A 59 2.75 -23.59 -7.93
CA VAL A 59 1.60 -23.37 -7.04
C VAL A 59 0.40 -22.98 -7.89
N ASP A 60 -0.69 -23.78 -7.83
CA ASP A 60 -1.93 -23.48 -8.56
C ASP A 60 -2.65 -22.29 -7.89
N THR A 61 -2.36 -21.08 -8.37
CA THR A 61 -2.86 -19.84 -7.77
C THR A 61 -4.05 -19.31 -8.55
N ARG A 62 -5.19 -19.14 -7.85
CA ARG A 62 -6.42 -18.59 -8.40
C ARG A 62 -6.83 -17.33 -7.65
N TRP A 63 -7.59 -16.46 -8.32
CA TRP A 63 -8.09 -15.21 -7.77
C TRP A 63 -9.55 -15.00 -8.13
N GLU A 64 -10.42 -15.09 -7.12
CA GLU A 64 -11.84 -14.84 -7.20
C GLU A 64 -12.20 -13.46 -6.64
N VAL A 65 -13.32 -12.90 -7.12
CA VAL A 65 -13.79 -11.57 -6.70
C VAL A 65 -15.27 -11.64 -6.35
N THR A 66 -15.62 -11.13 -5.16
CA THR A 66 -17.02 -11.02 -4.74
C THR A 66 -17.73 -9.89 -5.49
N GLY A 67 -18.98 -10.12 -5.82
CA GLY A 67 -19.87 -9.12 -6.39
C GLY A 67 -20.97 -8.71 -5.41
N GLY A 68 -21.64 -7.60 -5.69
CA GLY A 68 -22.77 -7.13 -4.88
C GLY A 68 -23.47 -5.93 -5.49
N ASP A 69 -24.50 -5.45 -4.84
CA ASP A 69 -25.21 -4.22 -5.18
C ASP A 69 -24.67 -3.02 -4.38
N ASN A 70 -25.20 -1.84 -4.67
CA ASN A 70 -24.80 -0.60 -4.01
C ASN A 70 -24.97 -0.63 -2.48
N ALA A 71 -26.03 -1.28 -1.98
CA ALA A 71 -26.29 -1.37 -0.54
C ALA A 71 -25.23 -2.25 0.15
N TYR A 72 -24.89 -3.39 -0.46
CA TYR A 72 -23.79 -4.25 -0.01
C TYR A 72 -22.46 -3.50 0.06
N TYR A 73 -22.07 -2.81 -1.02
CA TYR A 73 -20.82 -2.05 -1.05
C TYR A 73 -20.80 -0.89 -0.05
N THR A 74 -21.96 -0.23 0.16
CA THR A 74 -22.08 0.85 1.15
C THR A 74 -21.90 0.32 2.56
N THR A 75 -22.55 -0.80 2.89
CA THR A 75 -22.39 -1.45 4.20
C THR A 75 -20.96 -1.94 4.40
N ALA A 76 -20.34 -2.57 3.40
CA ALA A 76 -18.96 -3.05 3.48
C ALA A 76 -17.97 -1.90 3.75
N ARG A 77 -18.13 -0.75 3.07
CA ARG A 77 -17.30 0.44 3.33
C ARG A 77 -17.53 1.02 4.74
N SER A 78 -18.79 1.08 5.19
CA SER A 78 -19.10 1.58 6.53
C SER A 78 -18.57 0.64 7.62
N LEU A 79 -18.68 -0.67 7.41
CA LEU A 79 -18.11 -1.68 8.31
C LEU A 79 -16.60 -1.53 8.38
N GLN A 80 -15.90 -1.47 7.24
CA GLN A 80 -14.44 -1.27 7.23
C GLN A 80 -14.04 0.02 7.95
N ALA A 81 -14.71 1.14 7.67
CA ALA A 81 -14.42 2.41 8.34
C ALA A 81 -14.61 2.31 9.87
N ALA A 82 -15.63 1.57 10.35
CA ALA A 82 -15.84 1.32 11.77
C ALA A 82 -14.76 0.42 12.39
N LEU A 83 -14.27 -0.56 11.61
CA LEU A 83 -13.14 -1.42 12.00
C LEU A 83 -11.81 -0.64 12.03
N GLU A 84 -11.69 0.44 11.27
CA GLU A 84 -10.58 1.39 11.31
C GLU A 84 -10.76 2.51 12.35
N GLY A 85 -11.78 2.41 13.22
CA GLY A 85 -12.05 3.33 14.32
C GLY A 85 -12.90 4.56 13.98
N ALA A 86 -13.38 4.70 12.73
CA ALA A 86 -14.29 5.80 12.39
C ALA A 86 -15.69 5.58 13.00
N GLU A 87 -16.28 6.64 13.56
CA GLU A 87 -17.67 6.55 14.06
C GLU A 87 -18.64 6.31 12.90
N ARG A 88 -19.26 5.14 12.89
CA ARG A 88 -20.25 4.72 11.91
C ARG A 88 -21.41 3.99 12.59
N VAL A 89 -22.62 4.34 12.18
CA VAL A 89 -23.82 3.58 12.55
C VAL A 89 -24.05 2.51 11.49
N LEU A 90 -24.09 1.25 11.90
CA LEU A 90 -24.39 0.11 11.04
C LEU A 90 -25.78 -0.39 11.40
N SER A 91 -26.69 -0.40 10.42
CA SER A 91 -28.02 -0.95 10.62
C SER A 91 -27.99 -2.48 10.62
N GLU A 92 -28.86 -3.11 11.40
CA GLU A 92 -29.01 -4.57 11.41
C GLU A 92 -29.36 -5.11 10.02
N GLU A 93 -30.25 -4.41 9.29
CA GLU A 93 -30.62 -4.76 7.91
C GLU A 93 -29.41 -4.73 6.96
N GLY A 94 -28.57 -3.67 7.06
CA GLY A 94 -27.33 -3.57 6.26
C GLY A 94 -26.37 -4.71 6.56
N LEU A 95 -26.16 -5.03 7.84
CA LEU A 95 -25.30 -6.14 8.25
C LEU A 95 -25.84 -7.50 7.80
N ALA A 96 -27.17 -7.73 7.91
CA ALA A 96 -27.81 -8.94 7.40
C ALA A 96 -27.60 -9.06 5.88
N ARG A 97 -27.83 -7.97 5.13
CA ARG A 97 -27.61 -7.95 3.68
C ARG A 97 -26.15 -8.23 3.30
N TRP A 98 -25.19 -7.73 4.08
CA TRP A 98 -23.77 -8.01 3.87
C TRP A 98 -23.48 -9.53 4.03
N VAL A 99 -24.05 -10.19 5.03
CA VAL A 99 -23.96 -11.64 5.22
C VAL A 99 -24.62 -12.40 4.08
N ASP A 100 -25.86 -12.04 3.74
CA ASP A 100 -26.64 -12.72 2.70
C ASP A 100 -25.96 -12.62 1.32
N MET A 101 -25.43 -11.45 0.98
CA MET A 101 -24.71 -11.26 -0.28
C MET A 101 -23.43 -12.11 -0.35
N ASN A 102 -22.69 -12.24 0.74
CA ASN A 102 -21.56 -13.16 0.79
C ASN A 102 -22.01 -14.62 0.69
N GLY A 103 -23.16 -14.99 1.26
CA GLY A 103 -23.76 -16.30 1.05
C GLY A 103 -24.15 -16.57 -0.41
N LEU A 104 -24.59 -15.53 -1.15
CA LEU A 104 -24.82 -15.64 -2.61
C LEU A 104 -23.51 -15.75 -3.40
N ASN A 105 -22.46 -15.01 -3.00
CA ASN A 105 -21.14 -15.12 -3.58
C ASN A 105 -20.56 -16.52 -3.39
N ALA A 106 -20.71 -17.10 -2.20
CA ALA A 106 -20.23 -18.45 -1.91
C ALA A 106 -20.83 -19.53 -2.85
N LYS A 107 -22.06 -19.32 -3.31
CA LYS A 107 -22.73 -20.24 -4.27
C LYS A 107 -22.27 -20.06 -5.72
N LYS A 108 -21.63 -18.94 -6.04
CA LYS A 108 -21.21 -18.56 -7.40
C LYS A 108 -19.69 -18.76 -7.64
N LEU A 109 -18.90 -18.64 -6.59
CA LEU A 109 -17.44 -18.69 -6.65
C LEU A 109 -16.97 -20.14 -6.48
N ASP A 110 -15.91 -20.49 -7.18
CA ASP A 110 -15.19 -21.74 -6.94
C ASP A 110 -14.23 -21.55 -5.74
N LEU A 111 -14.69 -21.97 -4.56
CA LEU A 111 -13.96 -21.83 -3.30
C LEU A 111 -13.14 -23.07 -2.93
N GLU A 112 -13.11 -24.10 -3.79
CA GLU A 112 -12.34 -25.32 -3.54
C GLU A 112 -10.83 -25.06 -3.67
N ALA A 113 -10.12 -25.12 -2.55
CA ALA A 113 -8.65 -24.92 -2.50
C ALA A 113 -8.03 -25.62 -1.27
N ASP A 114 -6.73 -25.88 -1.32
CA ASP A 114 -5.98 -26.36 -0.14
C ASP A 114 -5.84 -25.23 0.88
N VAL A 115 -5.59 -23.99 0.39
CA VAL A 115 -5.58 -22.77 1.22
C VAL A 115 -6.34 -21.65 0.53
N THR A 116 -7.30 -21.05 1.25
CA THR A 116 -8.07 -19.89 0.83
C THR A 116 -7.69 -18.67 1.64
N VAL A 117 -7.21 -17.61 1.00
CA VAL A 117 -6.93 -16.31 1.63
C VAL A 117 -8.02 -15.32 1.28
N VAL A 118 -8.78 -14.90 2.27
CA VAL A 118 -9.86 -13.91 2.13
C VAL A 118 -9.35 -12.55 2.58
N HIS A 119 -9.41 -11.57 1.67
CA HIS A 119 -8.82 -10.25 1.88
C HIS A 119 -9.84 -9.23 2.38
N ASP A 120 -9.47 -8.52 3.43
CA ASP A 120 -10.21 -7.40 4.02
C ASP A 120 -11.57 -7.78 4.63
N SER A 121 -12.38 -6.77 4.92
CA SER A 121 -13.67 -6.94 5.61
C SER A 121 -14.79 -7.37 4.68
N GLN A 122 -14.73 -6.99 3.40
CA GLN A 122 -15.85 -7.16 2.48
C GLN A 122 -16.26 -8.64 2.29
N PRO A 123 -15.34 -9.58 1.94
CA PRO A 123 -15.68 -10.99 1.75
C PRO A 123 -15.55 -11.84 3.03
N ALA A 124 -15.29 -11.25 4.20
CA ALA A 124 -14.87 -12.01 5.38
C ALA A 124 -15.89 -13.04 5.89
N SER A 125 -17.21 -12.83 5.67
CA SER A 125 -18.22 -13.82 6.07
C SER A 125 -18.34 -15.03 5.13
N LEU A 126 -17.59 -15.09 4.04
CA LEU A 126 -17.49 -16.29 3.17
C LEU A 126 -17.03 -17.53 3.93
N VAL A 127 -16.30 -17.36 5.04
CA VAL A 127 -15.87 -18.47 5.90
C VAL A 127 -17.03 -19.34 6.37
N SER A 128 -18.22 -18.79 6.50
CA SER A 128 -19.44 -19.53 6.88
C SER A 128 -19.87 -20.59 5.84
N ALA A 129 -19.33 -20.51 4.62
CA ALA A 129 -19.58 -21.48 3.55
C ALA A 129 -18.37 -22.41 3.31
N ARG A 130 -17.43 -22.44 4.24
CA ARG A 130 -16.26 -23.29 4.17
C ARG A 130 -16.65 -24.78 4.12
N ASP A 131 -16.12 -25.48 3.10
CA ASP A 131 -16.28 -26.91 2.91
C ASP A 131 -14.89 -27.58 2.73
N GLY A 132 -14.01 -27.38 3.70
CA GLY A 132 -12.64 -27.93 3.70
C GLY A 132 -11.52 -26.91 3.49
N GLY A 133 -10.31 -27.41 3.33
CA GLY A 133 -9.09 -26.60 3.21
C GLY A 133 -8.76 -25.76 4.44
N ARG A 134 -7.69 -24.99 4.36
CA ARG A 134 -7.28 -24.01 5.36
C ARG A 134 -7.72 -22.61 4.94
N TRP A 135 -8.31 -21.86 5.83
CA TRP A 135 -8.81 -20.53 5.56
C TRP A 135 -8.06 -19.48 6.35
N VAL A 136 -7.55 -18.46 5.65
CA VAL A 136 -6.77 -17.35 6.24
C VAL A 136 -7.49 -16.05 5.98
N TRP A 137 -7.72 -15.26 7.02
CA TRP A 137 -8.17 -13.88 6.86
C TRP A 137 -6.96 -12.96 6.72
N ARG A 138 -6.87 -12.22 5.60
CA ARG A 138 -5.82 -11.22 5.36
C ARG A 138 -6.38 -9.81 5.55
N CYS A 139 -6.00 -9.14 6.62
CA CYS A 139 -6.30 -7.74 6.86
C CYS A 139 -5.27 -6.83 6.19
N HIS A 140 -5.70 -5.75 5.54
CA HIS A 140 -4.83 -4.73 4.94
C HIS A 140 -4.96 -3.35 5.62
N PHE A 141 -5.74 -3.24 6.69
CA PHE A 141 -6.01 -2.01 7.43
C PHE A 141 -5.73 -2.17 8.93
N ASP A 142 -5.75 -1.04 9.66
CA ASP A 142 -5.50 -1.01 11.10
C ASP A 142 -6.80 -1.29 11.88
N CYS A 143 -6.84 -2.38 12.64
CA CYS A 143 -7.95 -2.76 13.51
C CYS A 143 -7.72 -2.40 14.99
N SER A 144 -6.60 -1.78 15.35
CA SER A 144 -6.23 -1.52 16.75
C SER A 144 -7.21 -0.60 17.48
N SER A 145 -7.90 0.26 16.73
CA SER A 145 -8.89 1.22 17.24
C SER A 145 -10.32 0.92 16.81
N ALA A 146 -10.62 -0.33 16.41
CA ALA A 146 -11.93 -0.73 15.94
C ALA A 146 -13.04 -0.43 16.97
N GLN A 147 -14.20 0.04 16.50
CA GLN A 147 -15.38 0.23 17.34
C GLN A 147 -15.85 -1.10 17.95
N ALA A 148 -16.18 -1.11 19.24
CA ALA A 148 -16.47 -2.32 19.99
C ALA A 148 -17.65 -3.13 19.41
N GLY A 149 -18.77 -2.50 19.03
CA GLY A 149 -19.93 -3.16 18.44
C GLY A 149 -19.66 -3.78 17.07
N PRO A 150 -19.20 -2.99 16.08
CA PRO A 150 -18.76 -3.50 14.78
C PRO A 150 -17.70 -4.60 14.87
N TRP A 151 -16.72 -4.46 15.77
CA TRP A 151 -15.69 -5.46 16.01
C TRP A 151 -16.27 -6.78 16.56
N ALA A 152 -17.16 -6.69 17.56
CA ALA A 152 -17.82 -7.87 18.11
C ALA A 152 -18.67 -8.61 17.08
N PHE A 153 -19.37 -7.88 16.18
CA PHE A 153 -20.08 -8.48 15.06
C PHE A 153 -19.11 -9.19 14.09
N PHE A 154 -18.06 -8.49 13.69
CA PHE A 154 -17.11 -8.96 12.68
C PHE A 154 -16.29 -10.17 13.14
N ARG A 155 -15.88 -10.20 14.41
CA ARG A 155 -15.16 -11.33 15.02
C ARG A 155 -15.90 -12.65 14.89
N ARG A 156 -17.23 -12.66 14.88
CA ARG A 156 -18.04 -13.88 14.72
C ARG A 156 -17.68 -14.66 13.45
N PHE A 157 -17.15 -13.99 12.44
CA PHE A 157 -16.66 -14.59 11.22
C PHE A 157 -15.14 -14.83 11.27
N VAL A 158 -14.37 -13.83 11.68
CA VAL A 158 -12.90 -13.93 11.66
C VAL A 158 -12.37 -14.99 12.60
N ASP A 159 -12.99 -15.19 13.75
CA ASP A 159 -12.61 -16.26 14.70
C ASP A 159 -12.87 -17.69 14.16
N GLN A 160 -13.51 -17.86 12.99
CA GLN A 160 -13.70 -19.15 12.31
C GLN A 160 -12.57 -19.51 11.32
N TYR A 161 -11.68 -18.57 11.04
CA TYR A 161 -10.50 -18.82 10.19
C TYR A 161 -9.44 -19.63 10.96
N ASP A 162 -8.56 -20.31 10.21
CA ASP A 162 -7.43 -21.03 10.82
C ASP A 162 -6.31 -20.08 11.25
N ALA A 163 -6.23 -18.91 10.60
CA ALA A 163 -5.25 -17.88 10.92
C ALA A 163 -5.70 -16.50 10.41
N ALA A 164 -5.12 -15.45 10.98
CA ALA A 164 -5.21 -14.10 10.47
C ALA A 164 -3.81 -13.57 10.12
N VAL A 165 -3.74 -12.73 9.07
CA VAL A 165 -2.50 -12.09 8.65
C VAL A 165 -2.70 -10.58 8.63
N PHE A 166 -1.83 -9.86 9.31
CA PHE A 166 -1.85 -8.40 9.42
C PHE A 166 -0.67 -7.76 8.68
N PRO A 167 -0.79 -6.49 8.23
CA PRO A 167 0.28 -5.80 7.53
C PRO A 167 1.44 -5.39 8.43
N LEU A 168 1.16 -5.09 9.70
CA LEU A 168 2.11 -4.57 10.67
C LEU A 168 1.79 -5.04 12.07
N PRO A 169 2.81 -5.14 12.96
CA PRO A 169 2.58 -5.32 14.39
C PRO A 169 1.78 -4.13 14.96
N GLY A 170 0.86 -4.41 15.86
CA GLY A 170 0.01 -3.41 16.51
C GLY A 170 -1.26 -3.06 15.70
N PHE A 171 -1.43 -3.56 14.47
CA PHE A 171 -2.65 -3.41 13.69
C PHE A 171 -3.71 -4.46 14.00
N GLU A 172 -3.32 -5.49 14.71
CA GLU A 172 -4.18 -6.59 15.07
C GLU A 172 -5.24 -6.18 16.10
N GLY A 173 -6.47 -6.56 15.83
CA GLY A 173 -7.50 -6.65 16.85
C GLY A 173 -7.32 -7.91 17.72
N ARG A 174 -8.01 -7.99 18.85
CA ARG A 174 -7.97 -9.19 19.72
C ARG A 174 -8.74 -10.33 19.06
N LEU A 175 -8.04 -11.36 18.59
CA LEU A 175 -8.57 -12.57 17.96
C LEU A 175 -8.22 -13.80 18.78
N GLY A 176 -9.04 -14.85 18.67
CA GLY A 176 -8.82 -16.16 19.30
C GLY A 176 -8.02 -17.16 18.44
N ILE A 177 -7.51 -16.73 17.29
CA ILE A 177 -6.84 -17.56 16.28
C ILE A 177 -5.36 -17.13 16.13
N PRO A 178 -4.48 -17.99 15.57
CA PRO A 178 -3.11 -17.63 15.25
C PRO A 178 -3.01 -16.39 14.38
N MET A 179 -2.11 -15.46 14.71
CA MET A 179 -1.90 -14.22 13.97
C MET A 179 -0.47 -14.17 13.43
N TYR A 180 -0.34 -13.76 12.17
CA TYR A 180 0.92 -13.58 11.48
C TYR A 180 1.05 -12.14 10.99
N VAL A 181 2.28 -11.65 10.88
CA VAL A 181 2.56 -10.33 10.31
C VAL A 181 3.29 -10.53 8.99
N VAL A 182 2.66 -10.10 7.91
CA VAL A 182 3.25 -10.08 6.57
C VAL A 182 3.09 -8.68 6.00
N PRO A 183 4.12 -7.82 6.06
CA PRO A 183 4.04 -6.48 5.51
C PRO A 183 3.74 -6.49 4.00
N PRO A 184 3.02 -5.50 3.48
CA PRO A 184 2.90 -5.26 2.05
C PRO A 184 4.26 -5.15 1.36
N SER A 185 4.26 -5.27 0.04
CA SER A 185 5.49 -5.27 -0.75
C SER A 185 5.33 -4.55 -2.08
N ILE A 186 6.44 -4.10 -2.61
CA ILE A 186 6.55 -3.51 -3.94
C ILE A 186 7.24 -4.49 -4.89
N ASP A 187 6.86 -4.48 -6.15
CA ASP A 187 7.60 -5.19 -7.20
C ASP A 187 8.68 -4.27 -7.78
N PRO A 188 9.98 -4.56 -7.51
CA PRO A 188 11.10 -3.72 -7.96
C PRO A 188 11.32 -3.76 -9.47
N LEU A 189 10.70 -4.71 -10.19
CA LEU A 189 10.82 -4.87 -11.64
C LEU A 189 9.61 -4.32 -12.42
N SER A 190 8.56 -3.87 -11.73
CA SER A 190 7.39 -3.28 -12.35
C SER A 190 7.69 -1.94 -13.01
N GLU A 191 6.83 -1.48 -13.92
CA GLU A 191 6.94 -0.13 -14.52
C GLU A 191 6.99 0.99 -13.47
N ARG A 192 6.38 0.77 -12.32
CA ARG A 192 6.30 1.70 -11.21
C ARG A 192 7.60 1.81 -10.42
N ASN A 193 8.44 0.77 -10.41
CA ASN A 193 9.62 0.70 -9.55
C ASN A 193 10.92 0.32 -10.28
N GLY A 194 10.81 -0.24 -11.48
CA GLY A 194 11.94 -0.63 -12.32
C GLY A 194 12.82 0.56 -12.68
N ASP A 195 14.07 0.27 -13.02
CA ASP A 195 15.02 1.32 -13.33
C ASP A 195 14.61 2.11 -14.60
N LEU A 196 14.79 3.41 -14.53
CA LEU A 196 14.67 4.34 -15.64
C LEU A 196 16.01 5.03 -15.85
N THR A 197 16.40 5.17 -17.11
CA THR A 197 17.60 5.96 -17.44
C THR A 197 17.35 7.46 -17.15
N PRO A 198 18.42 8.26 -16.92
CA PRO A 198 18.28 9.70 -16.74
C PRO A 198 17.56 10.40 -17.91
N ARG A 199 17.71 9.87 -19.13
CA ARG A 199 17.03 10.38 -20.33
C ARG A 199 15.52 10.11 -20.26
N GLU A 200 15.09 8.89 -19.95
CA GLU A 200 13.66 8.54 -19.80
C GLU A 200 13.00 9.39 -18.70
N VAL A 201 13.67 9.53 -17.56
CA VAL A 201 13.17 10.41 -16.48
C VAL A 201 12.97 11.84 -16.99
N SER A 202 13.95 12.39 -17.74
CA SER A 202 13.87 13.76 -18.28
C SER A 202 12.76 13.91 -19.30
N GLU A 203 12.59 12.96 -20.22
CA GLU A 203 11.54 12.96 -21.23
C GLU A 203 10.14 12.89 -20.59
N ILE A 204 9.94 12.05 -19.59
CA ILE A 204 8.68 11.93 -18.87
C ILE A 204 8.35 13.22 -18.10
N LEU A 205 9.31 13.78 -17.37
CA LEU A 205 9.10 15.04 -16.63
C LEU A 205 8.79 16.21 -17.57
N MET A 206 9.48 16.30 -18.70
CA MET A 206 9.20 17.31 -19.72
C MET A 206 7.76 17.17 -20.27
N ALA A 207 7.30 15.96 -20.53
CA ALA A 207 5.93 15.69 -20.96
C ALA A 207 4.89 16.06 -19.89
N LEU A 208 5.25 15.98 -18.60
CA LEU A 208 4.42 16.41 -17.48
C LEU A 208 4.54 17.91 -17.17
N GLY A 209 5.37 18.66 -17.89
CA GLY A 209 5.61 20.08 -17.63
C GLY A 209 6.40 20.35 -16.34
N VAL A 210 7.15 19.38 -15.83
CA VAL A 210 7.94 19.50 -14.60
C VAL A 210 9.39 19.83 -14.95
N ALA A 211 9.80 21.07 -14.71
CA ALA A 211 11.19 21.51 -14.91
C ALA A 211 12.10 21.02 -13.76
N ARG A 212 13.36 20.73 -14.08
CA ARG A 212 14.38 20.20 -13.14
C ARG A 212 15.51 21.19 -12.83
N ASP A 213 15.22 22.45 -12.93
CA ASP A 213 16.13 23.58 -12.70
C ASP A 213 16.33 23.87 -11.19
N LYS A 214 15.53 23.25 -10.33
CA LYS A 214 15.54 23.43 -8.87
C LYS A 214 15.39 22.07 -8.16
N PRO A 215 15.76 21.97 -6.86
CA PRO A 215 15.42 20.81 -6.05
C PRO A 215 13.91 20.55 -6.04
N LEU A 216 13.52 19.29 -6.29
CA LEU A 216 12.12 18.87 -6.35
C LEU A 216 11.68 18.26 -5.02
N LEU A 217 10.65 18.83 -4.43
CA LEU A 217 9.87 18.24 -3.34
C LEU A 217 8.66 17.54 -3.98
N VAL A 218 8.50 16.25 -3.75
CA VAL A 218 7.47 15.46 -4.46
C VAL A 218 6.58 14.74 -3.45
N GLN A 219 5.27 14.93 -3.57
CA GLN A 219 4.27 14.07 -2.95
C GLN A 219 3.50 13.32 -4.04
N VAL A 220 3.40 12.01 -3.92
CA VAL A 220 2.53 11.18 -4.76
C VAL A 220 1.48 10.52 -3.87
N ALA A 221 0.21 10.93 -4.00
CA ALA A 221 -0.88 10.38 -3.21
C ALA A 221 -2.23 10.68 -3.87
N ARG A 222 -3.28 9.97 -3.49
CA ARG A 222 -4.64 10.41 -3.81
C ARG A 222 -4.88 11.79 -3.20
N PHE A 223 -5.63 12.65 -3.87
CA PHE A 223 -5.99 13.97 -3.34
C PHE A 223 -7.03 13.85 -2.22
N ALA A 224 -6.64 13.27 -1.10
CA ALA A 224 -7.49 13.05 0.07
C ALA A 224 -6.93 13.81 1.28
N ARG A 225 -7.81 14.32 2.14
CA ARG A 225 -7.42 15.07 3.36
C ARG A 225 -6.48 14.27 4.26
N ALA A 226 -6.66 12.94 4.30
CA ALA A 226 -5.79 12.05 5.06
C ALA A 226 -4.31 12.09 4.63
N HIS A 227 -4.02 12.46 3.38
CA HIS A 227 -2.64 12.59 2.87
C HIS A 227 -2.07 14.00 3.06
N ASP A 228 -2.86 14.93 3.59
CA ASP A 228 -2.50 16.29 3.98
C ASP A 228 -1.70 17.10 2.94
N PRO A 229 -2.14 17.17 1.66
CA PRO A 229 -1.41 17.90 0.64
C PRO A 229 -1.36 19.42 0.94
N LEU A 230 -2.38 20.00 1.59
CA LEU A 230 -2.36 21.40 2.00
C LEU A 230 -1.33 21.67 3.09
N GLY A 231 -1.14 20.74 4.03
CA GLY A 231 -0.05 20.81 5.00
C GLY A 231 1.32 20.72 4.35
N VAL A 232 1.46 19.96 3.26
CA VAL A 232 2.70 19.92 2.45
C VAL A 232 2.92 21.26 1.73
N VAL A 233 1.88 21.87 1.14
CA VAL A 233 1.95 23.23 0.55
C VAL A 233 2.40 24.23 1.59
N ASN A 234 1.84 24.19 2.79
CA ASN A 234 2.21 25.13 3.86
C ASN A 234 3.66 24.94 4.32
N ALA A 235 4.14 23.68 4.42
CA ALA A 235 5.55 23.40 4.71
C ALA A 235 6.47 23.92 3.59
N TYR A 236 6.09 23.68 2.33
CA TYR A 236 6.80 24.23 1.17
C TYR A 236 6.89 25.76 1.23
N ARG A 237 5.80 26.47 1.52
CA ARG A 237 5.79 27.94 1.65
C ARG A 237 6.78 28.44 2.72
N LEU A 238 6.94 27.72 3.83
CA LEU A 238 7.94 28.02 4.85
C LEU A 238 9.37 27.79 4.34
N VAL A 239 9.60 26.72 3.57
CA VAL A 239 10.89 26.40 2.96
C VAL A 239 11.26 27.41 1.87
N LYS A 240 10.28 27.81 1.03
CA LYS A 240 10.47 28.72 -0.10
C LYS A 240 11.01 30.08 0.29
N LYS A 241 10.81 30.52 1.55
CA LYS A 241 11.39 31.77 2.08
C LYS A 241 12.91 31.76 2.12
N HIS A 242 13.55 30.58 2.09
CA HIS A 242 15.00 30.42 2.30
C HIS A 242 15.67 29.58 1.20
N HIS A 243 14.91 28.81 0.44
CA HIS A 243 15.41 27.90 -0.59
C HIS A 243 14.60 28.02 -1.87
N ASP A 244 15.26 28.11 -2.99
CA ASP A 244 14.56 28.07 -4.29
C ASP A 244 14.28 26.62 -4.68
N VAL A 245 13.06 26.16 -4.41
CA VAL A 245 12.58 24.78 -4.57
C VAL A 245 11.29 24.73 -5.37
N ARG A 246 10.99 23.61 -5.95
CA ARG A 246 9.71 23.32 -6.62
C ARG A 246 8.98 22.20 -5.88
N LEU A 247 7.67 22.37 -5.70
CA LEU A 247 6.76 21.36 -5.15
C LEU A 247 5.97 20.71 -6.29
N VAL A 248 5.95 19.38 -6.32
CA VAL A 248 5.11 18.59 -7.21
C VAL A 248 4.15 17.75 -6.37
N LEU A 249 2.86 17.99 -6.53
CA LEU A 249 1.78 17.18 -5.97
C LEU A 249 1.15 16.37 -7.09
N ALA A 250 1.28 15.05 -7.05
CA ALA A 250 0.80 14.18 -8.10
C ALA A 250 -0.12 13.09 -7.54
N GLY A 251 -1.21 12.79 -8.22
CA GLY A 251 -2.14 11.75 -7.79
C GLY A 251 -3.46 11.78 -8.54
N THR A 252 -4.47 11.15 -7.94
CA THR A 252 -5.81 11.06 -8.52
C THR A 252 -6.88 11.47 -7.51
N ALA A 253 -7.99 12.03 -8.01
CA ALA A 253 -9.22 12.26 -7.24
C ALA A 253 -10.21 11.09 -7.35
N ASP A 254 -10.02 10.15 -8.30
CA ASP A 254 -10.87 8.97 -8.55
C ASP A 254 -12.38 9.29 -8.68
N GLY A 255 -12.71 10.51 -9.10
CA GLY A 255 -14.10 10.98 -9.22
C GLY A 255 -14.86 11.18 -7.88
N ASP A 256 -14.18 11.08 -6.75
CA ASP A 256 -14.75 11.34 -5.42
C ASP A 256 -14.96 12.85 -5.22
N PRO A 257 -16.18 13.31 -4.83
CA PRO A 257 -16.48 14.74 -4.75
C PRO A 257 -15.59 15.52 -3.76
N GLU A 258 -15.26 14.95 -2.59
CA GLU A 258 -14.39 15.60 -1.61
C GLU A 258 -12.95 15.73 -2.13
N ARG A 259 -12.47 14.72 -2.87
CA ARG A 259 -11.15 14.75 -3.48
C ARG A 259 -11.08 15.71 -4.67
N LEU A 260 -12.16 15.83 -5.45
CA LEU A 260 -12.25 16.81 -6.54
C LEU A 260 -12.25 18.25 -6.00
N GLU A 261 -12.95 18.50 -4.89
CA GLU A 261 -12.92 19.80 -4.21
C GLU A 261 -11.48 20.15 -3.75
N LEU A 262 -10.80 19.19 -3.13
CA LEU A 262 -9.41 19.36 -2.69
C LEU A 262 -8.47 19.59 -3.87
N LEU A 263 -8.62 18.84 -4.97
CA LEU A 263 -7.84 19.04 -6.19
C LEU A 263 -8.06 20.43 -6.77
N SER A 264 -9.30 20.91 -6.83
CA SER A 264 -9.62 22.28 -7.30
C SER A 264 -8.89 23.33 -6.47
N HIS A 265 -8.91 23.21 -5.16
CA HIS A 265 -8.17 24.13 -4.27
C HIS A 265 -6.65 24.06 -4.47
N LEU A 266 -6.08 22.87 -4.69
CA LEU A 266 -4.64 22.73 -4.99
C LEU A 266 -4.28 23.37 -6.34
N LEU A 267 -5.16 23.28 -7.34
CA LEU A 267 -4.96 23.94 -8.63
C LEU A 267 -5.00 25.47 -8.51
N GLU A 268 -5.84 26.03 -7.64
CA GLU A 268 -5.84 27.47 -7.31
C GLU A 268 -4.48 27.88 -6.71
N VAL A 269 -3.96 27.09 -5.75
CA VAL A 269 -2.62 27.33 -5.17
C VAL A 269 -1.52 27.32 -6.24
N ALA A 270 -1.61 26.39 -7.23
CA ALA A 270 -0.64 26.32 -8.31
C ALA A 270 -0.72 27.51 -9.28
N GLN A 271 -1.88 28.16 -9.40
CA GLN A 271 -2.03 29.40 -10.17
C GLN A 271 -1.33 30.60 -9.50
N GLU A 272 -1.27 30.61 -8.17
CA GLU A 272 -0.63 31.67 -7.39
C GLU A 272 0.91 31.53 -7.33
N ASP A 273 1.43 30.32 -7.43
CA ASP A 273 2.86 30.02 -7.35
C ASP A 273 3.28 29.03 -8.45
N ARG A 274 3.99 29.55 -9.48
CA ARG A 274 4.49 28.75 -10.63
C ARG A 274 5.45 27.61 -10.26
N ASP A 275 6.00 27.61 -9.04
CA ASP A 275 6.85 26.54 -8.54
C ASP A 275 6.04 25.46 -7.78
N VAL A 276 4.72 25.57 -7.72
CA VAL A 276 3.80 24.51 -7.29
C VAL A 276 3.17 23.88 -8.54
N VAL A 277 3.43 22.62 -8.75
CA VAL A 277 2.88 21.85 -9.88
C VAL A 277 1.92 20.79 -9.34
N VAL A 278 0.68 20.81 -9.81
CA VAL A 278 -0.34 19.82 -9.44
C VAL A 278 -0.67 18.98 -10.66
N LEU A 279 -0.54 17.67 -10.53
CA LEU A 279 -0.72 16.70 -11.61
C LEU A 279 -1.82 15.70 -11.22
N GLU A 280 -2.96 15.78 -11.89
CA GLU A 280 -3.92 14.68 -11.84
C GLU A 280 -3.45 13.57 -12.76
N LEU A 281 -3.16 12.41 -12.19
CA LEU A 281 -2.63 11.25 -12.89
C LEU A 281 -3.64 10.10 -12.82
N PRO A 282 -3.87 9.38 -13.93
CA PRO A 282 -4.69 8.19 -13.92
C PRO A 282 -4.03 7.07 -13.07
N PRO A 283 -4.79 6.10 -12.58
CA PRO A 283 -4.24 4.99 -11.76
C PRO A 283 -3.11 4.22 -12.45
N GLU A 284 -3.13 4.16 -13.78
CA GLU A 284 -2.16 3.45 -14.62
C GLU A 284 -0.87 4.25 -14.92
N ALA A 285 -0.75 5.48 -14.41
CA ALA A 285 0.42 6.34 -14.64
C ALA A 285 1.69 5.85 -13.90
N HIS A 286 1.99 4.55 -14.03
CA HIS A 286 3.09 3.91 -13.29
C HIS A 286 4.45 4.51 -13.63
N ARG A 287 4.76 4.70 -14.91
CA ARG A 287 6.04 5.28 -15.35
C ARG A 287 6.19 6.74 -14.94
N GLN A 288 5.10 7.52 -14.96
CA GLN A 288 5.10 8.92 -14.53
C GLN A 288 5.40 9.03 -13.03
N VAL A 289 4.75 8.22 -12.20
CA VAL A 289 5.03 8.15 -10.75
C VAL A 289 6.47 7.72 -10.49
N ASN A 290 6.97 6.72 -11.22
CA ASN A 290 8.35 6.25 -11.12
C ASN A 290 9.33 7.40 -11.42
N ALA A 291 9.13 8.12 -12.52
CA ALA A 291 9.99 9.23 -12.94
C ALA A 291 9.96 10.39 -11.94
N LEU A 292 8.77 10.77 -11.43
CA LEU A 292 8.62 11.82 -10.41
C LEU A 292 9.38 11.48 -9.13
N GLN A 293 9.21 10.26 -8.61
CA GLN A 293 9.93 9.83 -7.41
C GLN A 293 11.44 9.74 -7.65
N ARG A 294 11.89 9.25 -8.84
CA ARG A 294 13.33 9.22 -9.17
C ARG A 294 13.94 10.61 -9.33
N ALA A 295 13.19 11.58 -9.81
CA ALA A 295 13.64 12.96 -9.94
C ALA A 295 13.60 13.74 -8.63
N ALA A 296 12.84 13.29 -7.64
CA ALA A 296 12.70 13.97 -6.37
C ALA A 296 14.05 14.16 -5.67
N THR A 297 14.27 15.34 -5.09
CA THR A 297 15.30 15.57 -4.09
C THR A 297 14.86 15.01 -2.76
N ILE A 298 13.59 15.24 -2.40
CA ILE A 298 12.96 14.74 -1.18
C ILE A 298 11.54 14.29 -1.54
N VAL A 299 11.14 13.11 -1.07
CA VAL A 299 9.75 12.66 -1.15
C VAL A 299 9.05 12.96 0.17
N ILE A 300 7.85 13.55 0.08
CA ILE A 300 7.06 13.93 1.24
C ILE A 300 5.78 13.10 1.24
N GLN A 301 5.51 12.39 2.32
CA GLN A 301 4.28 11.63 2.53
C GLN A 301 3.72 11.97 3.92
N LYS A 302 3.32 13.25 4.07
CA LYS A 302 2.86 13.81 5.36
C LYS A 302 1.41 13.41 5.67
N SER A 303 1.08 12.12 5.54
CA SER A 303 -0.25 11.63 5.85
C SER A 303 -0.56 11.74 7.35
N THR A 304 -1.81 12.07 7.67
CA THR A 304 -2.35 12.05 9.03
C THR A 304 -3.01 10.72 9.36
N ARG A 305 -3.41 9.97 8.33
CA ARG A 305 -3.88 8.57 8.41
C ARG A 305 -3.35 7.82 7.21
N GLU A 306 -2.77 6.66 7.47
CA GLU A 306 -2.20 5.81 6.44
C GLU A 306 -2.26 4.35 6.88
N GLY A 307 -2.61 3.44 5.98
CA GLY A 307 -2.46 2.01 6.20
C GLY A 307 -0.98 1.63 6.20
N PHE A 308 -0.49 1.13 5.10
CA PHE A 308 0.94 0.84 4.96
C PHE A 308 1.73 2.03 4.39
N GLY A 309 1.21 2.71 3.36
CA GLY A 309 1.93 3.80 2.68
C GLY A 309 2.90 3.30 1.61
N MET A 310 2.39 2.60 0.60
CA MET A 310 3.20 2.02 -0.49
C MET A 310 4.13 3.04 -1.14
N MET A 311 3.71 4.31 -1.25
CA MET A 311 4.53 5.39 -1.84
C MET A 311 5.82 5.63 -1.07
N VAL A 312 5.85 5.37 0.25
CA VAL A 312 7.05 5.46 1.08
C VAL A 312 8.03 4.36 0.68
N ALA A 313 7.58 3.09 0.67
CA ALA A 313 8.42 1.95 0.25
C ALA A 313 8.98 2.15 -1.18
N GLU A 314 8.15 2.67 -2.11
CA GLU A 314 8.56 2.95 -3.49
C GLU A 314 9.64 4.05 -3.56
N ALA A 315 9.48 5.13 -2.78
CA ALA A 315 10.47 6.20 -2.72
C ALA A 315 11.78 5.71 -2.09
N MET A 316 11.70 4.94 -1.00
CA MET A 316 12.85 4.31 -0.35
C MET A 316 13.60 3.39 -1.33
N TRP A 317 12.89 2.55 -2.08
CA TRP A 317 13.48 1.69 -3.11
C TRP A 317 14.24 2.48 -4.18
N LYS A 318 13.76 3.67 -4.52
CA LYS A 318 14.42 4.59 -5.48
C LYS A 318 15.56 5.39 -4.86
N GLY A 319 15.93 5.10 -3.60
CA GLY A 319 17.04 5.75 -2.90
C GLY A 319 16.75 7.20 -2.54
N LYS A 320 15.48 7.53 -2.24
CA LYS A 320 15.11 8.90 -1.89
C LYS A 320 14.92 9.06 -0.39
N PRO A 321 15.43 10.15 0.21
CA PRO A 321 15.08 10.49 1.58
C PRO A 321 13.59 10.80 1.65
N VAL A 322 12.91 10.26 2.67
CA VAL A 322 11.47 10.43 2.86
C VAL A 322 11.18 11.20 4.13
N ILE A 323 10.28 12.20 4.02
CA ILE A 323 9.67 12.86 5.18
C ILE A 323 8.21 12.40 5.24
N GLY A 324 7.90 11.55 6.22
CA GLY A 324 6.57 10.95 6.40
C GLY A 324 5.79 11.58 7.54
N GLY A 325 4.45 11.48 7.50
CA GLY A 325 3.59 11.78 8.63
C GLY A 325 3.75 10.74 9.74
N PHE A 326 3.48 11.12 10.97
CA PHE A 326 3.46 10.18 12.11
C PHE A 326 2.14 9.41 12.08
N ALA A 327 1.98 8.50 11.11
CA ALA A 327 0.72 7.81 10.84
C ALA A 327 0.96 6.37 10.36
N GLY A 328 0.28 5.43 10.99
CA GLY A 328 0.17 4.04 10.56
C GLY A 328 1.48 3.41 10.09
N GLY A 329 1.43 2.80 8.90
CA GLY A 329 2.58 2.11 8.32
C GLY A 329 3.76 3.00 7.92
N ILE A 330 3.59 4.32 7.84
CA ILE A 330 4.72 5.22 7.57
C ILE A 330 5.74 5.13 8.70
N THR A 331 5.28 5.14 9.96
CA THR A 331 6.16 5.05 11.14
C THR A 331 6.89 3.71 11.22
N ALA A 332 6.28 2.64 10.70
CA ALA A 332 6.91 1.31 10.66
C ALA A 332 7.96 1.18 9.53
N GLN A 333 7.90 2.03 8.52
CA GLN A 333 8.84 2.03 7.39
C GLN A 333 10.05 2.94 7.62
N LEU A 334 9.89 4.01 8.40
CA LEU A 334 10.93 5.02 8.58
C LEU A 334 11.66 4.84 9.90
N ILE A 335 12.93 4.48 9.85
CA ILE A 335 13.84 4.58 11.00
C ILE A 335 14.32 6.03 11.04
N TYR A 336 13.88 6.75 12.08
CA TYR A 336 14.14 8.17 12.26
C TYR A 336 15.64 8.50 12.19
N GLU A 337 16.00 9.52 11.40
CA GLU A 337 17.38 9.96 11.12
C GLU A 337 18.24 8.97 10.32
N VAL A 338 17.76 7.76 10.06
CA VAL A 338 18.50 6.75 9.29
C VAL A 338 17.90 6.61 7.89
N THR A 339 16.61 6.22 7.78
CA THR A 339 15.95 5.99 6.49
C THR A 339 14.97 7.10 6.11
N GLY A 340 14.74 8.06 6.99
CA GLY A 340 13.83 9.17 6.79
C GLY A 340 13.53 9.92 8.08
N TYR A 341 12.57 10.83 7.99
CA TYR A 341 12.04 11.57 9.12
C TYR A 341 10.53 11.37 9.25
N THR A 342 10.04 11.22 10.47
CA THR A 342 8.61 11.30 10.78
C THR A 342 8.28 12.66 11.38
N VAL A 343 7.19 13.28 10.93
CA VAL A 343 6.75 14.61 11.35
C VAL A 343 5.25 14.65 11.64
N ASN A 344 4.84 15.51 12.57
CA ASN A 344 3.45 15.69 12.97
C ASN A 344 2.94 17.11 12.78
N SER A 345 3.78 18.04 12.29
CA SER A 345 3.41 19.44 12.05
C SER A 345 3.95 19.96 10.72
N VAL A 346 3.42 21.07 10.28
CA VAL A 346 3.89 21.82 9.09
C VAL A 346 5.32 22.33 9.31
N GLU A 347 5.58 22.91 10.49
CA GLU A 347 6.88 23.46 10.87
C GLU A 347 7.95 22.38 10.97
N GLY A 348 7.60 21.22 11.57
CA GLY A 348 8.48 20.05 11.64
C GLY A 348 8.83 19.53 10.24
N CYS A 349 7.85 19.48 9.33
CA CYS A 349 8.07 19.13 7.95
C CYS A 349 9.03 20.11 7.25
N ALA A 350 8.74 21.41 7.35
CA ALA A 350 9.58 22.45 6.78
C ALA A 350 11.01 22.42 7.35
N TYR A 351 11.16 22.19 8.65
CA TYR A 351 12.48 22.06 9.29
C TYR A 351 13.27 20.88 8.70
N ARG A 352 12.67 19.70 8.57
CA ARG A 352 13.34 18.51 8.02
C ARG A 352 13.65 18.64 6.53
N ILE A 353 12.77 19.30 5.75
CA ILE A 353 13.09 19.65 4.34
C ILE A 353 14.36 20.51 4.29
N ARG A 354 14.43 21.58 5.10
CA ARG A 354 15.60 22.47 5.14
C ARG A 354 16.86 21.75 5.61
N THR A 355 16.75 20.86 6.59
CA THR A 355 17.86 20.03 7.04
C THR A 355 18.48 19.24 5.86
N LEU A 356 17.64 18.56 5.06
CA LEU A 356 18.11 17.77 3.93
C LEU A 356 18.59 18.61 2.74
N LEU A 357 18.01 19.80 2.52
CA LEU A 357 18.47 20.71 1.47
C LEU A 357 19.83 21.36 1.81
N ASN A 358 20.11 21.62 3.09
CA ASN A 358 21.37 22.19 3.55
C ASN A 358 22.50 21.17 3.64
N ASP A 359 22.18 19.88 3.69
CA ASP A 359 23.14 18.78 3.77
C ASP A 359 22.83 17.69 2.72
N PRO A 360 23.31 17.89 1.48
CA PRO A 360 23.09 16.91 0.40
C PRO A 360 23.75 15.54 0.67
N GLU A 361 24.83 15.50 1.45
CA GLU A 361 25.52 14.25 1.81
C GLU A 361 24.64 13.41 2.75
N LEU A 362 24.07 14.06 3.78
CA LEU A 362 23.06 13.43 4.66
C LEU A 362 21.87 12.93 3.86
N ALA A 363 21.34 13.75 2.94
CA ALA A 363 20.20 13.36 2.11
C ALA A 363 20.52 12.14 1.22
N ALA A 364 21.70 12.11 0.61
CA ALA A 364 22.15 10.99 -0.22
C ALA A 364 22.35 9.71 0.62
N LYS A 365 23.01 9.83 1.77
CA LYS A 365 23.20 8.71 2.70
C LYS A 365 21.87 8.15 3.18
N MET A 366 20.96 9.01 3.65
CA MET A 366 19.62 8.62 4.11
C MET A 366 18.85 7.89 3.00
N GLY A 367 18.91 8.37 1.75
CA GLY A 367 18.29 7.72 0.61
C GLY A 367 18.90 6.33 0.33
N GLN A 368 20.21 6.18 0.46
CA GLN A 368 20.87 4.88 0.30
C GLN A 368 20.47 3.90 1.41
N ASP A 369 20.49 4.33 2.66
CA ASP A 369 20.07 3.52 3.82
C ASP A 369 18.58 3.12 3.68
N ALA A 370 17.73 4.04 3.21
CA ALA A 370 16.34 3.78 2.91
C ALA A 370 16.16 2.68 1.82
N ARG A 371 16.97 2.73 0.75
CA ARG A 371 16.93 1.74 -0.32
C ARG A 371 17.31 0.35 0.18
N GLU A 372 18.39 0.25 0.97
CA GLU A 372 18.80 -1.03 1.55
C GLU A 372 17.73 -1.57 2.52
N PHE A 373 17.13 -0.71 3.35
CA PHE A 373 16.02 -1.12 4.22
C PHE A 373 14.83 -1.62 3.42
N ALA A 374 14.42 -0.92 2.35
CA ALA A 374 13.34 -1.36 1.47
C ALA A 374 13.67 -2.70 0.79
N ARG A 375 14.93 -2.92 0.40
CA ARG A 375 15.41 -4.17 -0.19
C ARG A 375 15.22 -5.37 0.75
N TRP A 376 15.48 -5.18 2.03
CA TRP A 376 15.33 -6.22 3.05
C TRP A 376 13.87 -6.50 3.40
N HIS A 377 13.03 -5.47 3.45
CA HIS A 377 11.75 -5.56 4.14
C HIS A 377 10.53 -5.44 3.22
N PHE A 378 10.65 -4.81 2.05
CA PHE A 378 9.48 -4.41 1.27
C PHE A 378 9.43 -4.94 -0.17
N LEU A 379 10.39 -5.77 -0.62
CA LEU A 379 10.31 -6.34 -1.95
C LEU A 379 9.36 -7.53 -2.01
N ILE A 380 8.77 -7.75 -3.20
CA ILE A 380 7.86 -8.87 -3.48
C ILE A 380 8.49 -10.22 -3.16
N THR A 381 9.80 -10.36 -3.32
CA THR A 381 10.53 -11.58 -3.01
C THR A 381 10.46 -11.96 -1.53
N ARG A 382 10.55 -10.98 -0.62
CA ARG A 382 10.33 -11.24 0.81
C ARG A 382 8.88 -11.68 1.05
N ASN A 383 7.90 -11.01 0.44
CA ASN A 383 6.48 -11.31 0.59
C ASN A 383 6.13 -12.73 0.07
N LEU A 384 6.70 -13.13 -1.08
CA LEU A 384 6.57 -14.49 -1.61
C LEU A 384 7.11 -15.54 -0.63
N GLY A 385 8.28 -15.27 -0.04
CA GLY A 385 8.87 -16.13 0.99
C GLY A 385 7.96 -16.30 2.21
N ASP A 386 7.39 -15.19 2.70
CA ASP A 386 6.47 -15.21 3.85
C ASP A 386 5.20 -16.01 3.55
N TYR A 387 4.58 -15.80 2.38
CA TYR A 387 3.38 -16.55 2.00
C TYR A 387 3.67 -18.05 1.78
N LEU A 388 4.77 -18.40 1.14
CA LEU A 388 5.14 -19.80 0.97
C LEU A 388 5.46 -20.47 2.32
N ALA A 389 6.09 -19.76 3.27
CA ALA A 389 6.31 -20.26 4.62
C ALA A 389 5.00 -20.44 5.39
N LEU A 390 4.05 -19.50 5.24
CA LEU A 390 2.70 -19.61 5.81
C LEU A 390 1.98 -20.85 5.23
N LEU A 391 1.99 -21.04 3.90
CA LEU A 391 1.42 -22.21 3.23
C LEU A 391 2.03 -23.51 3.79
N ALA A 392 3.35 -23.59 3.85
CA ALA A 392 4.04 -24.77 4.40
C ALA A 392 3.67 -25.05 5.86
N THR A 393 3.36 -24.01 6.65
CA THR A 393 2.92 -24.13 8.05
C THR A 393 1.48 -24.66 8.16
N LEU A 394 0.58 -24.14 7.33
CA LEU A 394 -0.85 -24.49 7.37
C LEU A 394 -1.17 -25.86 6.76
N LEU A 395 -0.31 -26.35 5.86
CA LEU A 395 -0.49 -27.62 5.14
C LEU A 395 0.15 -28.84 5.86
N ARG A 396 0.80 -28.59 6.99
CA ARG A 396 1.29 -29.66 7.90
C ARG A 396 0.14 -30.19 8.75
#